data_fddcac23aeeddf8c4e73d670e518b3cf
#
_entry.id   fddcac23aeeddf8c4e73d670e518b3cf
#
_cell.length_a   1.000
_cell.length_b   1.000
_cell.length_c   1.000
_cell.angle_alpha   90.00
_cell.angle_beta   90.00
_cell.angle_gamma   90.00
#
_symmetry.space_group_name_H-M   'P 1'
#
loop_
_entity.id
_entity.type
_entity.pdbx_description
1 polymer ?
#
loop_
_entity_poly.entity_id
_entity_poly.type
_entity_poly.pdbx_seq_one_letter_code
_entity_poly.pdbx_strand_id
1 'polypeptide(L)'
;IEIRNSAVALAGIEWVKSDGYSSVMTGDGSDELFAGYNYFSRYYSDMQRFGSELRRLWRIMHFSSRKLGEHVGIEVKTPFLDEKFASFAKLIDINDKIGEHDGKKWGKFILRRCFEPALGSIVWRPKLAQEQGAATDRYQEYIEEMIDNLTFANKKRIAQEQESVKIRSKEHLHYYAIFRSYFPPPKEEEDDDDNDDSCRSRCSECQGCIATDARFCRKCGAFPVVPLSL
;
A
#
# COMPACT_ATOMS: atom_id res chain seq x y z
N ILE A 1 -3.79 -6.11 0.41
CA ILE A 1 -3.28 -5.27 1.53
C ILE A 1 -3.90 -3.88 1.45
N GLU A 2 -3.84 -3.19 0.32
CA GLU A 2 -4.35 -1.80 0.19
C GLU A 2 -5.86 -1.70 0.48
N ILE A 3 -6.67 -2.63 -0.02
CA ILE A 3 -8.12 -2.65 0.24
C ILE A 3 -8.42 -2.84 1.74
N ARG A 4 -7.72 -3.73 2.42
CA ARG A 4 -7.91 -3.98 3.86
C ARG A 4 -7.58 -2.74 4.68
N ASN A 5 -6.48 -2.05 4.38
CA ASN A 5 -6.11 -0.80 5.05
C ASN A 5 -7.11 0.31 4.76
N SER A 6 -7.59 0.42 3.52
CA SER A 6 -8.62 1.40 3.14
C SER A 6 -9.94 1.14 3.86
N ALA A 7 -10.34 -0.13 4.05
CA ALA A 7 -11.56 -0.47 4.80
C ALA A 7 -11.44 -0.06 6.28
N VAL A 8 -10.28 -0.29 6.92
CA VAL A 8 -10.03 0.18 8.29
C VAL A 8 -10.07 1.70 8.39
N ALA A 9 -9.44 2.39 7.44
CA ALA A 9 -9.43 3.85 7.39
C ALA A 9 -10.86 4.41 7.21
N LEU A 10 -11.64 3.82 6.30
CA LEU A 10 -13.03 4.19 6.06
C LEU A 10 -13.86 4.05 7.34
N ALA A 11 -13.82 2.89 7.99
CA ALA A 11 -14.56 2.65 9.23
C ALA A 11 -14.19 3.67 10.33
N GLY A 12 -12.90 4.00 10.47
CA GLY A 12 -12.45 5.01 11.41
C GLY A 12 -12.97 6.43 11.07
N ILE A 13 -13.01 6.78 9.78
CA ILE A 13 -13.53 8.08 9.32
C ILE A 13 -15.06 8.15 9.51
N GLU A 14 -15.78 7.06 9.27
CA GLU A 14 -17.23 6.99 9.53
C GLU A 14 -17.54 7.13 11.03
N TRP A 15 -16.72 6.56 11.91
CA TRP A 15 -16.85 6.76 13.35
C TRP A 15 -16.64 8.22 13.74
N VAL A 16 -15.60 8.88 13.20
CA VAL A 16 -15.35 10.31 13.42
C VAL A 16 -16.59 11.13 13.05
N LYS A 17 -17.24 10.80 11.93
CA LYS A 17 -18.49 11.45 11.51
C LYS A 17 -19.63 11.17 12.47
N SER A 18 -19.80 9.91 12.90
CA SER A 18 -20.88 9.55 13.84
C SER A 18 -20.74 10.21 15.20
N ASP A 19 -19.51 10.47 15.62
CA ASP A 19 -19.19 11.20 16.87
C ASP A 19 -19.34 12.74 16.72
N GLY A 20 -19.76 13.21 15.54
CA GLY A 20 -20.03 14.63 15.30
C GLY A 20 -18.81 15.49 14.98
N TYR A 21 -17.65 14.89 14.72
CA TYR A 21 -16.47 15.64 14.29
C TYR A 21 -16.50 15.90 12.79
N SER A 22 -15.92 17.04 12.37
CA SER A 22 -15.80 17.43 10.96
C SER A 22 -14.43 17.15 10.35
N SER A 23 -13.45 16.80 11.16
CA SER A 23 -12.09 16.51 10.69
C SER A 23 -11.38 15.47 11.54
N VAL A 24 -10.41 14.79 10.94
CA VAL A 24 -9.54 13.79 11.57
C VAL A 24 -8.10 13.97 11.08
N MET A 25 -7.14 13.67 11.94
CA MET A 25 -5.72 13.67 11.58
C MET A 25 -5.21 12.25 11.48
N THR A 26 -4.45 11.92 10.40
CA THR A 26 -3.84 10.61 10.19
C THR A 26 -2.32 10.67 10.16
N GLY A 27 -1.68 9.54 10.41
CA GLY A 27 -0.22 9.39 10.36
C GLY A 27 0.33 8.98 8.99
N ASP A 28 -0.44 9.15 7.93
CA ASP A 28 -0.06 8.78 6.56
C ASP A 28 1.24 9.47 6.14
N GLY A 29 2.14 8.73 5.52
CA GLY A 29 3.45 9.23 5.05
C GLY A 29 4.58 9.09 6.07
N SER A 30 4.28 8.86 7.36
CA SER A 30 5.34 8.81 8.38
C SER A 30 6.25 7.58 8.26
N ASP A 31 5.72 6.43 7.85
CA ASP A 31 6.52 5.22 7.60
C ASP A 31 7.41 5.37 6.37
N GLU A 32 6.91 6.04 5.34
CA GLU A 32 7.58 6.30 4.07
C GLU A 32 8.70 7.32 4.21
N LEU A 33 8.52 8.35 5.03
CA LEU A 33 9.53 9.39 5.24
C LEU A 33 10.64 8.94 6.20
N PHE A 34 10.28 8.14 7.21
CA PHE A 34 11.17 7.82 8.34
C PHE A 34 11.49 6.32 8.47
N ALA A 35 11.31 5.55 7.39
CA ALA A 35 11.67 4.13 7.35
C ALA A 35 10.98 3.27 8.43
N GLY A 36 9.68 3.48 8.64
CA GLY A 36 8.93 2.81 9.70
C GLY A 36 8.60 1.34 9.43
N TYR A 37 8.73 0.86 8.21
CA TYR A 37 8.38 -0.52 7.86
C TYR A 37 9.45 -1.53 8.25
N ASN A 38 9.05 -2.63 8.88
CA ASN A 38 9.96 -3.68 9.35
C ASN A 38 10.81 -4.31 8.24
N TYR A 39 10.32 -4.37 6.99
CA TYR A 39 11.07 -4.96 5.89
C TYR A 39 12.33 -4.18 5.52
N PHE A 40 12.47 -2.93 5.93
CA PHE A 40 13.68 -2.15 5.74
C PHE A 40 14.89 -2.72 6.49
N SER A 41 14.67 -3.53 7.53
CA SER A 41 15.75 -4.18 8.29
C SER A 41 16.72 -4.96 7.40
N ARG A 42 16.25 -5.49 6.26
CA ARG A 42 17.08 -6.20 5.27
C ARG A 42 18.13 -5.33 4.58
N TYR A 43 17.97 -4.01 4.67
CA TYR A 43 18.87 -3.05 4.03
C TYR A 43 19.79 -2.32 5.02
N TYR A 44 19.72 -2.62 6.33
CA TYR A 44 20.50 -1.89 7.35
C TYR A 44 22.02 -2.07 7.22
N SER A 45 22.49 -3.04 6.44
CA SER A 45 23.91 -3.22 6.10
C SER A 45 24.34 -2.50 4.82
N ASP A 46 23.38 -1.94 4.05
CA ASP A 46 23.64 -1.26 2.77
C ASP A 46 22.84 0.05 2.71
N MET A 47 23.43 1.11 3.24
CA MET A 47 22.77 2.43 3.34
C MET A 47 22.48 3.07 1.99
N GLN A 48 23.27 2.77 0.95
CA GLN A 48 23.01 3.29 -0.39
C GLN A 48 21.73 2.67 -0.97
N ARG A 49 21.63 1.36 -0.89
CA ARG A 49 20.44 0.62 -1.33
C ARG A 49 19.23 0.99 -0.49
N PHE A 50 19.40 1.11 0.82
CA PHE A 50 18.34 1.56 1.72
C PHE A 50 17.78 2.92 1.30
N GLY A 51 18.62 3.92 1.05
CA GLY A 51 18.18 5.24 0.61
C GLY A 51 17.45 5.19 -0.74
N SER A 52 17.88 4.33 -1.65
CA SER A 52 17.22 4.14 -2.95
C SER A 52 15.83 3.52 -2.80
N GLU A 53 15.68 2.51 -1.95
CA GLU A 53 14.39 1.86 -1.68
C GLU A 53 13.42 2.79 -0.94
N LEU A 54 13.91 3.64 -0.03
CA LEU A 54 13.07 4.63 0.65
C LEU A 54 12.54 5.69 -0.34
N ARG A 55 13.40 6.20 -1.24
CA ARG A 55 12.98 7.12 -2.29
C ARG A 55 12.00 6.47 -3.27
N ARG A 56 12.22 5.20 -3.61
CA ARG A 56 11.31 4.43 -4.45
C ARG A 56 9.95 4.27 -3.81
N LEU A 57 9.91 3.87 -2.53
CA LEU A 57 8.67 3.72 -1.77
C LEU A 57 7.85 5.01 -1.80
N TRP A 58 8.47 6.15 -1.52
CA TRP A 58 7.80 7.45 -1.57
C TRP A 58 7.12 7.75 -2.91
N ARG A 59 7.75 7.35 -4.03
CA ARG A 59 7.20 7.57 -5.37
C ARG A 59 6.00 6.69 -5.72
N ILE A 60 5.94 5.49 -5.14
CA ILE A 60 4.92 4.49 -5.50
C ILE A 60 3.77 4.39 -4.51
N MET A 61 3.91 4.96 -3.31
CA MET A 61 2.84 4.91 -2.31
C MET A 61 1.70 5.85 -2.65
N HIS A 62 0.49 5.34 -2.43
CA HIS A 62 -0.75 6.09 -2.52
C HIS A 62 -1.49 6.01 -1.19
N PHE A 63 -2.09 7.12 -0.80
CA PHE A 63 -2.84 7.23 0.45
C PHE A 63 -4.31 7.44 0.13
N SER A 64 -5.16 6.50 0.53
CA SER A 64 -6.60 6.54 0.25
C SER A 64 -7.39 7.41 1.22
N SER A 65 -6.82 7.72 2.40
CA SER A 65 -7.52 8.38 3.50
C SER A 65 -8.21 9.68 3.12
N ARG A 66 -7.55 10.56 2.34
CA ARG A 66 -8.15 11.83 1.89
C ARG A 66 -9.37 11.60 0.99
N LYS A 67 -9.27 10.70 -0.01
CA LYS A 67 -10.38 10.39 -0.91
C LYS A 67 -11.54 9.73 -0.16
N LEU A 68 -11.25 8.90 0.82
CA LEU A 68 -12.27 8.31 1.71
C LEU A 68 -12.93 9.39 2.57
N GLY A 69 -12.15 10.33 3.11
CA GLY A 69 -12.68 11.48 3.86
C GLY A 69 -13.61 12.35 3.01
N GLU A 70 -13.20 12.68 1.78
CA GLU A 70 -14.04 13.41 0.82
C GLU A 70 -15.35 12.69 0.55
N HIS A 71 -15.32 11.37 0.37
CA HIS A 71 -16.50 10.54 0.16
C HIS A 71 -17.46 10.58 1.35
N VAL A 72 -16.92 10.51 2.57
CA VAL A 72 -17.71 10.55 3.82
C VAL A 72 -18.15 11.96 4.20
N GLY A 73 -17.47 13.00 3.70
CA GLY A 73 -17.67 14.41 4.07
C GLY A 73 -16.91 14.79 5.33
N ILE A 74 -15.73 14.21 5.57
CA ILE A 74 -14.81 14.50 6.69
C ILE A 74 -13.49 15.01 6.13
N GLU A 75 -13.00 16.13 6.69
CA GLU A 75 -11.67 16.63 6.35
C GLU A 75 -10.59 15.73 6.95
N VAL A 76 -9.77 15.08 6.12
CA VAL A 76 -8.63 14.27 6.57
C VAL A 76 -7.34 15.09 6.48
N LYS A 77 -6.77 15.40 7.62
CA LYS A 77 -5.49 16.12 7.76
C LYS A 77 -4.34 15.13 7.81
N THR A 78 -3.36 15.31 6.94
CA THR A 78 -2.22 14.41 6.77
C THR A 78 -0.91 15.18 6.92
N PRO A 79 -0.48 15.53 8.14
CA PRO A 79 0.64 16.45 8.38
C PRO A 79 1.98 15.96 7.81
N PHE A 80 2.22 14.64 7.77
CA PHE A 80 3.43 14.07 7.15
C PHE A 80 3.45 14.19 5.63
N LEU A 81 2.30 14.41 4.99
CA LEU A 81 2.17 14.62 3.55
C LEU A 81 2.16 16.11 3.17
N ASP A 82 2.28 17.01 4.14
CA ASP A 82 2.52 18.44 3.86
C ASP A 82 3.82 18.59 3.05
N GLU A 83 3.77 19.36 1.98
CA GLU A 83 4.88 19.45 1.02
C GLU A 83 6.17 20.00 1.68
N LYS A 84 6.04 21.00 2.54
CA LYS A 84 7.20 21.60 3.24
C LYS A 84 7.78 20.61 4.24
N PHE A 85 6.92 19.95 5.02
CA PHE A 85 7.34 18.93 5.97
C PHE A 85 7.98 17.74 5.27
N ALA A 86 7.35 17.21 4.24
CA ALA A 86 7.87 16.07 3.48
C ALA A 86 9.22 16.40 2.82
N SER A 87 9.36 17.60 2.27
CA SER A 87 10.63 18.06 1.67
C SER A 87 11.73 18.14 2.72
N PHE A 88 11.45 18.73 3.89
CA PHE A 88 12.40 18.74 5.01
C PHE A 88 12.74 17.32 5.48
N ALA A 89 11.74 16.47 5.70
CA ALA A 89 11.96 15.11 6.17
C ALA A 89 12.81 14.26 5.21
N LYS A 90 12.73 14.51 3.90
CA LYS A 90 13.58 13.84 2.90
C LYS A 90 15.05 14.22 3.01
N LEU A 91 15.37 15.43 3.48
CA LEU A 91 16.74 15.90 3.68
C LEU A 91 17.39 15.35 4.96
N ILE A 92 16.62 14.84 5.91
CA ILE A 92 17.15 14.20 7.12
C ILE A 92 18.03 13.01 6.71
N ASP A 93 19.22 12.94 7.30
CA ASP A 93 20.17 11.86 7.05
C ASP A 93 19.52 10.50 7.37
N ILE A 94 19.87 9.50 6.59
CA ILE A 94 19.31 8.17 6.75
C ILE A 94 19.71 7.52 8.07
N ASN A 95 20.89 7.87 8.61
CA ASN A 95 21.37 7.41 9.91
C ASN A 95 20.57 7.99 11.08
N ASP A 96 19.88 9.12 10.89
CA ASP A 96 18.94 9.65 11.88
C ASP A 96 17.55 8.99 11.79
N LYS A 97 17.21 8.44 10.62
CA LYS A 97 15.95 7.71 10.42
C LYS A 97 15.96 6.31 11.01
N ILE A 98 17.17 5.71 11.12
CA ILE A 98 17.41 4.41 11.74
C ILE A 98 18.48 4.58 12.82
N GLY A 99 18.22 4.02 13.97
CA GLY A 99 19.18 4.01 15.07
C GLY A 99 18.99 2.80 15.96
N GLU A 100 19.86 2.68 16.95
CA GLU A 100 19.87 1.58 17.91
C GLU A 100 19.35 2.05 19.26
N HIS A 101 18.46 1.25 19.86
CA HIS A 101 17.99 1.40 21.22
C HIS A 101 17.78 0.00 21.81
N ASP A 102 18.34 -0.23 23.00
CA ASP A 102 18.32 -1.52 23.71
C ASP A 102 18.78 -2.71 22.83
N GLY A 103 19.92 -2.52 22.11
CA GLY A 103 20.51 -3.56 21.27
C GLY A 103 19.70 -3.91 20.02
N LYS A 104 18.66 -3.15 19.70
CA LYS A 104 17.79 -3.35 18.54
C LYS A 104 17.78 -2.12 17.63
N LYS A 105 17.81 -2.35 16.32
CA LYS A 105 17.66 -1.28 15.34
C LYS A 105 16.19 -0.94 15.08
N TRP A 106 15.91 0.36 15.02
CA TRP A 106 14.57 0.90 14.89
C TRP A 106 14.48 1.90 13.73
N GLY A 107 13.46 1.77 12.92
CA GLY A 107 13.01 2.85 12.03
C GLY A 107 12.27 3.94 12.81
N LYS A 108 12.01 5.08 12.15
CA LYS A 108 11.45 6.30 12.77
C LYS A 108 12.30 6.79 13.97
N PHE A 109 13.59 6.52 13.98
CA PHE A 109 14.44 6.68 15.15
C PHE A 109 14.43 8.12 15.68
N ILE A 110 14.64 9.12 14.80
CA ILE A 110 14.57 10.52 15.18
C ILE A 110 13.21 10.91 15.78
N LEU A 111 12.09 10.41 15.22
CA LEU A 111 10.77 10.69 15.77
C LEU A 111 10.61 10.08 17.16
N ARG A 112 11.05 8.82 17.34
CA ARG A 112 11.00 8.14 18.65
C ARG A 112 11.79 8.91 19.69
N ARG A 113 13.02 9.32 19.36
CA ARG A 113 13.87 10.11 20.25
C ARG A 113 13.26 11.48 20.58
N CYS A 114 12.70 12.18 19.59
CA CYS A 114 12.08 13.48 19.79
C CYS A 114 10.86 13.43 20.72
N PHE A 115 10.08 12.36 20.65
CA PHE A 115 8.84 12.24 21.43
C PHE A 115 8.98 11.42 22.71
N GLU A 116 10.10 10.76 22.95
CA GLU A 116 10.35 9.98 24.17
C GLU A 116 10.16 10.79 25.47
N PRO A 117 10.64 12.05 25.56
CA PRO A 117 10.40 12.86 26.77
C PRO A 117 8.92 13.11 27.09
N ALA A 118 8.08 13.16 26.05
CA ALA A 118 6.63 13.43 26.21
C ALA A 118 5.80 12.15 26.36
N LEU A 119 6.18 11.07 25.69
CA LEU A 119 5.38 9.84 25.58
C LEU A 119 5.98 8.64 26.36
N GLY A 120 7.19 8.78 26.88
CA GLY A 120 7.87 7.68 27.59
C GLY A 120 8.17 6.49 26.71
N SER A 121 8.25 5.31 27.32
CA SER A 121 8.65 4.06 26.65
C SER A 121 7.71 3.59 25.53
N ILE A 122 6.50 4.13 25.43
CA ILE A 122 5.55 3.73 24.35
C ILE A 122 6.07 4.05 22.95
N VAL A 123 6.99 5.02 22.83
CA VAL A 123 7.61 5.33 21.53
C VAL A 123 8.40 4.14 20.97
N TRP A 124 8.89 3.25 21.82
CA TRP A 124 9.67 2.07 21.44
C TRP A 124 8.80 0.82 21.18
N ARG A 125 7.47 0.98 21.10
CA ARG A 125 6.61 -0.14 20.71
C ARG A 125 6.96 -0.63 19.30
N PRO A 126 6.91 -1.97 19.06
CA PRO A 126 7.09 -2.53 17.72
C PRO A 126 6.06 -1.99 16.73
N LYS A 127 6.47 -1.83 15.47
CA LYS A 127 5.54 -1.51 14.37
C LYS A 127 4.56 -2.66 14.20
N LEU A 128 3.30 -2.35 14.33
CA LEU A 128 2.19 -3.23 13.95
C LEU A 128 1.53 -2.66 12.69
N ALA A 129 1.31 -3.48 11.68
CA ALA A 129 0.59 -3.07 10.49
C ALA A 129 -0.88 -2.78 10.84
N GLN A 130 -1.49 -1.84 10.13
CA GLN A 130 -2.86 -1.41 10.42
C GLN A 130 -3.86 -2.56 10.31
N GLU A 131 -3.73 -3.40 9.29
CA GLU A 131 -4.54 -4.58 9.10
C GLU A 131 -4.42 -5.60 10.25
N GLN A 132 -3.22 -5.74 10.82
CA GLN A 132 -3.00 -6.62 11.98
C GLN A 132 -3.62 -6.02 13.25
N GLY A 133 -3.45 -4.71 13.44
CA GLY A 133 -4.03 -4.00 14.59
C GLY A 133 -5.56 -4.01 14.61
N ALA A 134 -6.18 -4.01 13.44
CA ALA A 134 -7.62 -4.06 13.26
C ALA A 134 -8.17 -5.47 12.99
N ALA A 135 -7.32 -6.51 13.02
CA ALA A 135 -7.65 -7.91 12.70
C ALA A 135 -8.25 -8.13 11.30
N THR A 136 -8.08 -7.17 10.38
CA THR A 136 -8.53 -7.32 8.98
C THR A 136 -7.59 -8.19 8.13
N ASP A 137 -6.43 -8.54 8.63
CA ASP A 137 -5.55 -9.57 8.06
C ASP A 137 -6.23 -10.95 8.02
N ARG A 138 -7.15 -11.23 8.95
CA ARG A 138 -7.96 -12.45 8.99
C ARG A 138 -9.11 -12.48 7.96
N TYR A 139 -9.36 -11.37 7.28
CA TYR A 139 -10.46 -11.30 6.30
C TYR A 139 -10.29 -12.29 5.14
N GLN A 140 -9.05 -12.61 4.81
CA GLN A 140 -8.76 -13.65 3.82
C GLN A 140 -9.31 -15.02 4.26
N GLU A 141 -9.13 -15.41 5.52
CA GLU A 141 -9.62 -16.68 6.07
C GLU A 141 -11.14 -16.75 5.96
N TYR A 142 -11.83 -15.67 6.33
CA TYR A 142 -13.28 -15.56 6.21
C TYR A 142 -13.76 -15.72 4.76
N ILE A 143 -13.10 -15.10 3.80
CA ILE A 143 -13.44 -15.24 2.38
C ILE A 143 -13.16 -16.66 1.87
N GLU A 144 -12.07 -17.29 2.33
CA GLU A 144 -11.74 -18.67 1.96
C GLU A 144 -12.83 -19.66 2.39
N GLU A 145 -13.47 -19.43 3.52
CA GLU A 145 -14.60 -20.23 4.01
C GLU A 145 -15.91 -19.90 3.28
N MET A 146 -16.13 -18.63 2.93
CA MET A 146 -17.36 -18.15 2.31
C MET A 146 -17.55 -18.63 0.87
N ILE A 147 -16.46 -18.87 0.13
CA ILE A 147 -16.49 -19.27 -1.27
C ILE A 147 -16.03 -20.74 -1.38
N ASP A 148 -16.92 -21.64 -1.79
CA ASP A 148 -16.55 -23.02 -2.03
C ASP A 148 -15.62 -23.19 -3.26
N ASN A 149 -14.91 -24.32 -3.31
CA ASN A 149 -13.91 -24.56 -4.34
C ASN A 149 -14.50 -24.70 -5.75
N LEU A 150 -15.72 -25.22 -5.88
CA LEU A 150 -16.37 -25.40 -7.17
C LEU A 150 -16.80 -24.04 -7.74
N THR A 151 -17.43 -23.22 -6.90
CA THR A 151 -17.79 -21.83 -7.24
C THR A 151 -16.54 -21.03 -7.63
N PHE A 152 -15.46 -21.15 -6.86
CA PHE A 152 -14.19 -20.48 -7.18
C PHE A 152 -13.66 -20.92 -8.54
N ALA A 153 -13.56 -22.23 -8.80
CA ALA A 153 -13.04 -22.75 -10.05
C ALA A 153 -13.85 -22.27 -11.26
N ASN A 154 -15.19 -22.32 -11.17
CA ASN A 154 -16.07 -21.89 -12.24
C ASN A 154 -15.97 -20.39 -12.52
N LYS A 155 -16.05 -19.54 -11.49
CA LYS A 155 -15.97 -18.09 -11.65
C LYS A 155 -14.59 -17.63 -12.13
N LYS A 156 -13.52 -18.28 -11.65
CA LYS A 156 -12.16 -18.04 -12.12
C LYS A 156 -12.01 -18.33 -13.63
N ARG A 157 -12.57 -19.47 -14.10
CA ARG A 157 -12.58 -19.84 -15.51
C ARG A 157 -13.36 -18.82 -16.35
N ILE A 158 -14.57 -18.45 -15.92
CA ILE A 158 -15.39 -17.44 -16.61
C ILE A 158 -14.65 -16.10 -16.72
N ALA A 159 -14.07 -15.60 -15.63
CA ALA A 159 -13.31 -14.35 -15.66
C ALA A 159 -12.13 -14.41 -16.64
N GLN A 160 -11.45 -15.56 -16.72
CA GLN A 160 -10.34 -15.74 -17.66
C GLN A 160 -10.82 -15.83 -19.12
N GLU A 161 -11.88 -16.61 -19.40
CA GLU A 161 -12.35 -16.88 -20.77
C GLU A 161 -13.12 -15.71 -21.38
N GLN A 162 -13.91 -14.99 -20.57
CA GLN A 162 -14.82 -13.96 -21.06
C GLN A 162 -14.31 -12.53 -20.84
N GLU A 163 -13.42 -12.32 -19.87
CA GLU A 163 -12.99 -11.00 -19.44
C GLU A 163 -11.45 -10.84 -19.41
N SER A 164 -10.70 -11.87 -19.86
CA SER A 164 -9.22 -11.90 -19.85
C SER A 164 -8.58 -11.61 -18.49
N VAL A 165 -9.31 -11.87 -17.38
CA VAL A 165 -8.87 -11.57 -16.02
C VAL A 165 -8.39 -12.82 -15.29
N LYS A 166 -7.11 -12.83 -14.89
CA LYS A 166 -6.49 -13.94 -14.16
C LYS A 166 -6.76 -13.84 -12.67
N ILE A 167 -7.82 -14.47 -12.18
CA ILE A 167 -8.13 -14.55 -10.76
C ILE A 167 -7.13 -15.48 -10.04
N ARG A 168 -6.55 -15.04 -8.92
CA ARG A 168 -5.44 -15.71 -8.21
C ARG A 168 -5.86 -16.41 -6.93
N SER A 169 -6.86 -15.86 -6.21
CA SER A 169 -7.35 -16.36 -4.94
C SER A 169 -8.84 -16.10 -4.79
N LYS A 170 -9.49 -16.71 -3.83
CA LYS A 170 -10.89 -16.44 -3.50
C LYS A 170 -11.09 -14.99 -3.03
N GLU A 171 -10.13 -14.43 -2.30
CA GLU A 171 -10.13 -13.01 -1.93
C GLU A 171 -10.08 -12.12 -3.17
N HIS A 172 -9.21 -12.42 -4.15
CA HIS A 172 -9.19 -11.69 -5.42
C HIS A 172 -10.53 -11.81 -6.15
N LEU A 173 -11.13 -13.00 -6.20
CA LEU A 173 -12.45 -13.20 -6.80
C LEU A 173 -13.52 -12.36 -6.10
N HIS A 174 -13.51 -12.31 -4.77
CA HIS A 174 -14.44 -11.51 -3.99
C HIS A 174 -14.38 -10.02 -4.35
N TYR A 175 -13.18 -9.45 -4.33
CA TYR A 175 -13.00 -8.05 -4.72
C TYR A 175 -13.28 -7.79 -6.20
N TYR A 176 -12.97 -8.74 -7.06
CA TYR A 176 -13.31 -8.64 -8.46
C TYR A 176 -14.83 -8.64 -8.68
N ALA A 177 -15.58 -9.47 -7.97
CA ALA A 177 -17.04 -9.47 -8.03
C ALA A 177 -17.63 -8.12 -7.57
N ILE A 178 -17.08 -7.52 -6.52
CA ILE A 178 -17.46 -6.17 -6.08
C ILE A 178 -17.14 -5.15 -7.18
N PHE A 179 -15.92 -5.16 -7.73
CA PHE A 179 -15.54 -4.28 -8.83
C PHE A 179 -16.53 -4.39 -10.00
N ARG A 180 -16.89 -5.61 -10.40
CA ARG A 180 -17.81 -5.88 -11.51
C ARG A 180 -19.27 -5.44 -11.23
N SER A 181 -19.66 -5.22 -9.98
CA SER A 181 -20.98 -4.64 -9.66
C SER A 181 -21.07 -3.13 -9.94
N TYR A 182 -19.92 -2.45 -10.08
CA TYR A 182 -19.85 -1.02 -10.33
C TYR A 182 -19.28 -0.67 -11.72
N PHE A 183 -18.41 -1.53 -12.27
CA PHE A 183 -17.66 -1.26 -13.48
C PHE A 183 -17.79 -2.40 -14.50
N PRO A 184 -17.72 -2.09 -15.81
CA PRO A 184 -17.62 -3.11 -16.85
C PRO A 184 -16.35 -3.95 -16.66
N PRO A 185 -16.21 -5.12 -17.35
CA PRO A 185 -14.94 -5.83 -17.36
C PRO A 185 -13.83 -4.89 -17.81
N PRO A 186 -12.60 -5.06 -17.28
CA PRO A 186 -11.46 -4.34 -17.84
C PRO A 186 -11.44 -4.66 -19.33
N LYS A 187 -11.64 -3.65 -20.18
CA LYS A 187 -11.39 -3.84 -21.60
C LYS A 187 -9.92 -4.28 -21.71
N GLU A 188 -9.63 -5.21 -22.62
CA GLU A 188 -8.32 -5.19 -23.24
C GLU A 188 -8.19 -3.74 -23.68
N GLU A 189 -7.32 -2.96 -23.03
CA GLU A 189 -6.92 -1.69 -23.59
C GLU A 189 -6.41 -2.07 -24.98
N GLU A 190 -7.19 -1.82 -26.02
CA GLU A 190 -6.64 -1.60 -27.33
C GLU A 190 -5.50 -0.64 -27.03
N ASP A 191 -4.28 -1.06 -27.34
CA ASP A 191 -3.08 -0.28 -27.08
C ASP A 191 -3.20 1.05 -27.88
N ASP A 192 -4.14 1.92 -27.46
CA ASP A 192 -4.28 3.30 -27.96
C ASP A 192 -3.04 4.13 -27.63
N ASP A 193 -2.15 3.56 -26.81
CA ASP A 193 -0.86 4.12 -26.44
C ASP A 193 0.35 3.35 -26.98
N ASP A 194 0.24 2.68 -28.14
CA ASP A 194 1.44 2.20 -28.87
C ASP A 194 2.38 3.36 -29.29
N ASN A 195 1.99 4.61 -29.03
CA ASN A 195 2.81 5.81 -29.18
C ASN A 195 3.34 6.39 -27.86
N ASP A 196 3.13 5.74 -26.70
CA ASP A 196 3.79 6.17 -25.49
C ASP A 196 5.23 5.65 -25.44
N ASP A 197 6.15 6.50 -25.92
CA ASP A 197 7.61 6.36 -25.86
C ASP A 197 8.12 6.11 -24.41
N SER A 198 7.23 6.09 -23.41
CA SER A 198 7.51 5.84 -22.01
C SER A 198 7.45 4.36 -21.62
N CYS A 199 6.82 3.49 -22.40
CA CYS A 199 6.73 2.07 -22.13
C CYS A 199 8.02 1.34 -22.50
N ARG A 200 8.94 1.20 -21.54
CA ARG A 200 10.25 0.56 -21.76
C ARG A 200 10.31 -0.93 -21.42
N SER A 201 9.25 -1.47 -20.83
CA SER A 201 9.20 -2.89 -20.46
C SER A 201 7.76 -3.38 -20.35
N ARG A 202 7.55 -4.66 -20.67
CA ARG A 202 6.25 -5.31 -20.55
C ARG A 202 6.25 -6.37 -19.44
N CYS A 203 5.10 -6.57 -18.82
CA CYS A 203 4.89 -7.63 -17.83
C CYS A 203 4.93 -9.01 -18.51
N SER A 204 5.72 -9.94 -17.97
CA SER A 204 5.80 -11.31 -18.48
C SER A 204 4.46 -12.08 -18.43
N GLU A 205 3.51 -11.64 -17.57
CA GLU A 205 2.24 -12.35 -17.35
C GLU A 205 1.07 -11.83 -18.20
N CYS A 206 0.97 -10.48 -18.35
CA CYS A 206 -0.17 -9.87 -19.02
C CYS A 206 0.21 -8.91 -20.16
N GLN A 207 1.48 -8.81 -20.49
CA GLN A 207 2.03 -7.92 -21.51
C GLN A 207 1.75 -6.41 -21.31
N GLY A 208 1.09 -6.02 -20.22
CA GLY A 208 0.86 -4.62 -19.89
C GLY A 208 2.15 -3.87 -19.60
N CYS A 209 2.18 -2.58 -19.89
CA CYS A 209 3.33 -1.71 -19.65
C CYS A 209 3.70 -1.65 -18.16
N ILE A 210 4.98 -1.78 -17.84
CA ILE A 210 5.53 -1.67 -16.49
C ILE A 210 6.88 -0.94 -16.51
N ALA A 211 7.28 -0.39 -15.38
CA ALA A 211 8.63 0.17 -15.22
C ALA A 211 9.70 -0.92 -15.35
N THR A 212 10.87 -0.58 -15.87
CA THR A 212 12.00 -1.51 -16.07
C THR A 212 12.52 -2.13 -14.78
N ASP A 213 12.31 -1.45 -13.64
CA ASP A 213 12.67 -1.92 -12.30
C ASP A 213 11.48 -2.50 -11.52
N ALA A 214 10.34 -2.68 -12.17
CA ALA A 214 9.12 -3.16 -11.53
C ALA A 214 9.29 -4.62 -11.07
N ARG A 215 8.88 -4.89 -9.84
CA ARG A 215 8.76 -6.24 -9.27
C ARG A 215 7.32 -6.69 -9.12
N PHE A 216 6.39 -5.79 -9.37
CA PHE A 216 4.97 -6.01 -9.25
C PHE A 216 4.26 -5.36 -10.44
N CYS A 217 3.36 -6.08 -11.08
CA CYS A 217 2.52 -5.54 -12.13
C CYS A 217 1.21 -5.02 -11.54
N ARG A 218 0.94 -3.73 -11.69
CA ARG A 218 -0.31 -3.13 -11.20
C ARG A 218 -1.53 -3.59 -12.01
N LYS A 219 -1.36 -3.90 -13.30
CA LYS A 219 -2.43 -4.34 -14.19
C LYS A 219 -2.94 -5.73 -13.81
N CYS A 220 -2.05 -6.72 -13.67
CA CYS A 220 -2.46 -8.11 -13.40
C CYS A 220 -2.08 -8.63 -12.01
N GLY A 221 -1.38 -7.85 -11.19
CA GLY A 221 -0.96 -8.23 -9.84
C GLY A 221 0.17 -9.28 -9.83
N ALA A 222 0.91 -9.51 -10.93
CA ALA A 222 2.04 -10.44 -10.93
C ALA A 222 3.13 -10.01 -9.95
N PHE A 223 3.62 -10.97 -9.14
CA PHE A 223 4.72 -10.77 -8.22
C PHE A 223 5.44 -12.10 -7.93
N PRO A 224 6.77 -12.17 -7.99
CA PRO A 224 7.62 -11.19 -8.65
C PRO A 224 7.34 -11.14 -10.16
N VAL A 225 7.39 -9.97 -10.77
CA VAL A 225 7.34 -9.83 -12.22
C VAL A 225 8.74 -9.64 -12.76
N VAL A 226 9.03 -10.30 -13.87
CA VAL A 226 10.25 -10.06 -14.65
C VAL A 226 9.87 -9.16 -15.82
N PRO A 227 10.41 -7.91 -15.86
CA PRO A 227 10.17 -7.03 -16.99
C PRO A 227 10.77 -7.61 -18.27
N LEU A 228 9.98 -7.65 -19.33
CA LEU A 228 10.48 -7.96 -20.67
C LEU A 228 10.89 -6.62 -21.30
N SER A 229 12.15 -6.50 -21.71
CA SER A 229 12.61 -5.37 -22.51
C SER A 229 11.97 -5.38 -23.88
N LEU A 230 11.51 -4.22 -24.34
CA LEU A 230 11.04 -3.99 -25.70
C LEU A 230 12.24 -3.84 -26.66
#